data_50d862b92774a92c5d0f4a31a57a32ee
#
_entry.id   50d862b92774a92c5d0f4a31a57a32ee
#
_cell.length_a   1.000
_cell.length_b   1.000
_cell.length_c   1.000
_cell.angle_alpha   90.00
_cell.angle_beta   90.00
_cell.angle_gamma   90.00
#
_symmetry.space_group_name_H-M   'P 1'
#
loop_
_entity.id
_entity.type
_entity.pdbx_description
1 polymer ?
#
loop_
_entity_poly.entity_id
_entity_poly.type
_entity_poly.pdbx_seq_one_letter_code
_entity_poly.pdbx_strand_id
1 'polypeptide(L)'
;SSGCATSGKASIASTVLTVNGVATATYTDKGCNGTDTITATVLDKTVQGSITSAGPLPANIQFVSATPSSIALKGTAGLIDISNVTFKVVDASGNAVPATTVEFYLTNWTGGIKLEDNTQTQVDALTGGKVRKQTAADGTVVVAVQAGTNPTSVWVLANILNSSLSTQSSKLVISTGLPSQDRFSLSVGTHNIEGWRYDGVTTPLTIYAFDRVGNPIPDGSTINFVTEGAGASPGTCSVSSGSCSTQFVSSENRPRNESVGVCLNSSGSLVPSTNGGAISNTCAYSGRVSVLAYANGEESFDDINGNNLYDSGETFRDIGDIYVDNNENGTWESPEQYFPFAGSAGNTSTGAACSTTYTGYATAKSKANTCNGKWGQAQVRRDQVVVLSDSYVSNIYAATSNTSITGSGVVVTDGFNFSSGAACGASFTIRIADLNNNPLPAGTTVAISNINVTYSQVGTTDPVTVDTDISGSIILDTIAPGGTFHSITMLGKKCLTVPSGTMIIKTTSPKGRTTSIPVQVN
;
A
#
# COMPACT_ATOMS: atom_id res chain seq x y z
N SER A 1 6.69 27.27 -56.10
CA SER A 1 6.43 26.03 -55.37
C SER A 1 7.71 25.53 -54.74
N SER A 2 7.57 24.75 -53.68
CA SER A 2 8.65 24.12 -52.91
C SER A 2 8.19 22.73 -52.47
N GLY A 3 9.07 21.75 -52.55
CA GLY A 3 8.76 20.38 -52.14
C GLY A 3 8.49 20.28 -50.64
N CYS A 4 9.26 20.98 -49.82
CA CYS A 4 9.08 21.03 -48.38
C CYS A 4 7.81 21.80 -47.96
N ALA A 5 7.45 22.88 -48.68
CA ALA A 5 6.20 23.59 -48.42
C ALA A 5 4.98 22.74 -48.79
N THR A 6 5.03 21.95 -49.85
CA THR A 6 3.98 21.03 -50.27
C THR A 6 3.78 19.91 -49.24
N SER A 7 4.84 19.47 -48.58
CA SER A 7 4.80 18.45 -47.51
C SER A 7 4.59 19.03 -46.10
N GLY A 8 4.34 20.34 -45.97
CA GLY A 8 4.12 21.02 -44.69
C GLY A 8 5.39 21.27 -43.86
N LYS A 9 6.57 20.92 -44.39
CA LYS A 9 7.87 21.05 -43.73
C LYS A 9 8.56 22.40 -43.95
N ALA A 10 7.92 23.29 -44.66
CA ALA A 10 8.31 24.70 -44.82
C ALA A 10 7.06 25.55 -45.09
N SER A 11 7.21 26.85 -45.03
CA SER A 11 6.20 27.77 -45.58
C SER A 11 6.85 28.81 -46.45
N ILE A 12 6.24 29.05 -47.63
CA ILE A 12 6.59 30.08 -48.56
C ILE A 12 5.30 30.58 -49.25
N ALA A 13 5.20 31.84 -49.50
CA ALA A 13 4.03 32.39 -50.20
C ALA A 13 3.87 31.72 -51.57
N SER A 14 2.65 31.23 -51.88
CA SER A 14 2.34 30.58 -53.15
C SER A 14 2.29 31.57 -54.32
N THR A 15 2.01 32.84 -54.03
CA THR A 15 1.95 33.94 -55.02
C THR A 15 2.58 35.19 -54.42
N VAL A 16 3.40 35.87 -55.19
CA VAL A 16 4.02 37.17 -54.84
C VAL A 16 3.87 38.14 -55.96
N LEU A 17 3.61 39.39 -55.62
CA LEU A 17 3.59 40.48 -56.64
C LEU A 17 5.00 40.99 -56.90
N THR A 18 5.27 41.33 -58.16
CA THR A 18 6.52 41.96 -58.50
C THR A 18 6.45 43.47 -58.24
N VAL A 19 7.50 44.02 -57.68
CA VAL A 19 7.69 45.45 -57.49
C VAL A 19 8.99 45.84 -58.24
N ASN A 20 8.90 46.73 -59.19
CA ASN A 20 10.03 47.11 -60.06
C ASN A 20 10.75 45.89 -60.69
N GLY A 21 9.97 44.89 -61.12
CA GLY A 21 10.51 43.68 -61.76
C GLY A 21 11.12 42.66 -60.87
N VAL A 22 11.07 42.89 -59.55
CA VAL A 22 11.60 41.96 -58.53
C VAL A 22 10.45 41.37 -57.72
N ALA A 23 10.44 40.02 -57.51
CA ALA A 23 9.57 39.30 -56.59
C ALA A 23 10.40 38.82 -55.42
N THR A 24 9.90 39.07 -54.19
CA THR A 24 10.55 38.62 -52.96
C THR A 24 9.58 37.74 -52.17
N ALA A 25 10.04 36.57 -51.76
CA ALA A 25 9.29 35.65 -50.86
C ALA A 25 10.14 35.25 -49.67
N THR A 26 9.52 35.18 -48.51
CA THR A 26 10.18 34.66 -47.32
C THR A 26 9.95 33.15 -47.24
N TYR A 27 11.01 32.39 -47.14
CA TYR A 27 10.99 30.96 -46.83
C TYR A 27 11.18 30.77 -45.33
N THR A 28 10.26 30.04 -44.68
CA THR A 28 10.38 29.66 -43.26
C THR A 28 10.49 28.15 -43.18
N ASP A 29 11.62 27.66 -42.69
CA ASP A 29 11.82 26.24 -42.44
C ASP A 29 10.98 25.77 -41.24
N LYS A 30 10.34 24.60 -41.37
CA LYS A 30 9.55 23.92 -40.35
C LYS A 30 9.99 22.48 -40.18
N GLY A 31 11.26 22.18 -40.53
CA GLY A 31 11.82 20.83 -40.47
C GLY A 31 11.99 20.17 -41.83
N CYS A 32 12.37 20.91 -42.85
CA CYS A 32 12.70 20.41 -44.19
C CYS A 32 13.93 19.48 -44.18
N ASN A 33 14.93 19.80 -43.37
CA ASN A 33 16.13 18.98 -43.15
C ASN A 33 16.82 18.56 -44.44
N GLY A 34 17.36 19.50 -45.18
CA GLY A 34 18.05 19.23 -46.42
C GLY A 34 17.90 20.35 -47.46
N THR A 35 18.19 20.03 -48.70
CA THR A 35 18.08 20.99 -49.81
C THR A 35 16.67 20.94 -50.39
N ASP A 36 15.95 22.04 -50.28
CA ASP A 36 14.66 22.24 -50.94
C ASP A 36 14.82 23.07 -52.22
N THR A 37 14.22 22.62 -53.29
CA THR A 37 14.22 23.34 -54.58
C THR A 37 12.98 24.21 -54.67
N ILE A 38 13.18 25.51 -54.71
CA ILE A 38 12.12 26.48 -54.89
C ILE A 38 11.98 26.78 -56.39
N THR A 39 10.80 26.56 -56.92
CA THR A 39 10.47 26.85 -58.31
C THR A 39 9.56 28.09 -58.39
N ALA A 40 10.00 29.14 -59.01
CA ALA A 40 9.21 30.34 -59.37
C ALA A 40 8.79 30.28 -60.82
N THR A 41 7.51 30.63 -61.09
CA THR A 41 6.93 30.61 -62.40
C THR A 41 6.30 31.98 -62.68
N VAL A 42 6.65 32.57 -63.80
CA VAL A 42 6.05 33.81 -64.31
C VAL A 42 5.68 33.60 -65.79
N LEU A 43 4.38 33.71 -66.08
CA LEU A 43 3.83 33.34 -67.40
C LEU A 43 4.21 31.87 -67.73
N ASP A 44 4.97 31.71 -68.84
CA ASP A 44 5.44 30.41 -69.35
C ASP A 44 6.89 30.08 -68.94
N LYS A 45 7.54 30.95 -68.18
CA LYS A 45 8.94 30.78 -67.75
C LYS A 45 9.06 30.36 -66.31
N THR A 46 9.95 29.42 -66.08
CA THR A 46 10.28 28.89 -64.73
C THR A 46 11.75 29.10 -64.42
N VAL A 47 12.03 29.40 -63.13
CA VAL A 47 13.39 29.45 -62.63
C VAL A 47 13.41 28.66 -61.31
N GLN A 48 14.52 28.00 -61.07
CA GLN A 48 14.73 27.23 -59.84
C GLN A 48 15.90 27.77 -59.05
N GLY A 49 15.74 27.78 -57.75
CA GLY A 49 16.79 28.05 -56.78
C GLY A 49 16.71 27.00 -55.63
N SER A 50 17.78 26.82 -54.94
CA SER A 50 17.81 25.88 -53.80
C SER A 50 18.12 26.59 -52.48
N ILE A 51 17.43 26.16 -51.42
CA ILE A 51 17.73 26.53 -50.04
C ILE A 51 18.08 25.27 -49.30
N THR A 52 19.23 25.26 -48.63
CA THR A 52 19.60 24.14 -47.74
C THR A 52 19.34 24.55 -46.30
N SER A 53 18.41 23.85 -45.63
CA SER A 53 18.18 24.00 -44.22
C SER A 53 19.00 22.97 -43.45
N ALA A 54 19.72 23.41 -42.43
CA ALA A 54 20.33 22.50 -41.48
C ALA A 54 19.22 21.83 -40.65
N GLY A 55 19.31 20.52 -40.47
CA GLY A 55 18.41 19.83 -39.57
C GLY A 55 18.52 20.36 -38.12
N PRO A 56 17.51 20.11 -37.27
CA PRO A 56 17.57 20.53 -35.88
C PRO A 56 18.81 19.90 -35.22
N LEU A 57 19.62 20.76 -34.59
CA LEU A 57 20.81 20.30 -33.86
C LEU A 57 20.41 19.81 -32.47
N PRO A 58 20.92 18.65 -32.05
CA PRO A 58 20.70 18.17 -30.69
C PRO A 58 21.21 19.18 -29.67
N ALA A 59 20.36 19.55 -28.70
CA ALA A 59 20.73 20.38 -27.56
C ALA A 59 20.58 19.68 -26.22
N ASN A 60 19.73 18.64 -26.17
CA ASN A 60 19.52 17.84 -24.96
C ASN A 60 19.10 16.42 -25.32
N ILE A 61 19.45 15.47 -24.43
CA ILE A 61 18.93 14.11 -24.43
C ILE A 61 18.29 13.83 -23.08
N GLN A 62 17.06 13.34 -23.08
CA GLN A 62 16.23 13.14 -21.89
C GLN A 62 15.87 11.67 -21.74
N PHE A 63 15.88 11.17 -20.52
CA PHE A 63 15.25 9.90 -20.18
C PHE A 63 13.72 10.08 -20.17
N VAL A 64 12.99 9.15 -20.78
CA VAL A 64 11.52 9.18 -20.85
C VAL A 64 10.92 8.12 -19.93
N SER A 65 11.29 6.85 -20.12
CA SER A 65 10.74 5.73 -19.34
C SER A 65 11.62 4.49 -19.40
N ALA A 66 11.47 3.62 -18.39
CA ALA A 66 11.91 2.23 -18.42
C ALA A 66 10.69 1.36 -18.12
N THR A 67 10.30 0.47 -19.03
CA THR A 67 9.05 -0.28 -18.94
C THR A 67 9.29 -1.75 -19.25
N PRO A 68 9.07 -2.64 -18.26
CA PRO A 68 8.87 -2.37 -16.83
C PRO A 68 10.14 -1.84 -16.14
N SER A 69 9.99 -1.18 -14.98
CA SER A 69 11.11 -0.62 -14.20
C SER A 69 11.81 -1.66 -13.32
N SER A 70 11.16 -2.81 -13.10
CA SER A 70 11.68 -4.00 -12.41
C SER A 70 11.42 -5.22 -13.28
N ILE A 71 12.46 -6.03 -13.49
CA ILE A 71 12.42 -7.25 -14.31
C ILE A 71 12.96 -8.43 -13.52
N ALA A 72 12.54 -9.65 -13.89
CA ALA A 72 13.01 -10.88 -13.29
C ALA A 72 14.40 -11.29 -13.81
N LEU A 73 15.06 -12.19 -13.11
CA LEU A 73 16.25 -12.86 -13.61
C LEU A 73 15.95 -13.57 -14.91
N LYS A 74 16.97 -13.63 -15.79
CA LYS A 74 16.87 -14.31 -17.07
C LYS A 74 16.37 -15.75 -16.92
N GLY A 75 15.32 -16.08 -17.68
CA GLY A 75 14.76 -17.42 -17.72
C GLY A 75 13.84 -17.79 -16.56
N THR A 76 13.45 -16.85 -15.72
CA THR A 76 12.41 -17.07 -14.70
C THR A 76 11.07 -17.31 -15.38
N ALA A 77 10.52 -18.50 -15.24
CA ALA A 77 9.31 -18.90 -15.95
C ALA A 77 8.11 -17.99 -15.63
N GLY A 78 7.46 -17.50 -16.68
CA GLY A 78 6.24 -16.69 -16.57
C GLY A 78 6.43 -15.22 -16.19
N LEU A 79 7.68 -14.76 -16.03
CA LEU A 79 7.98 -13.38 -15.69
C LEU A 79 8.75 -12.66 -16.81
N ILE A 80 8.65 -11.34 -16.85
CA ILE A 80 9.33 -10.50 -17.85
C ILE A 80 10.77 -10.28 -17.41
N ASP A 81 11.72 -10.60 -18.28
CA ASP A 81 13.16 -10.45 -18.08
C ASP A 81 13.80 -9.40 -19.01
N ILE A 82 12.99 -8.61 -19.72
CA ILE A 82 13.41 -7.54 -20.63
C ILE A 82 12.69 -6.25 -20.27
N SER A 83 13.45 -5.14 -20.20
CA SER A 83 12.93 -3.78 -20.05
C SER A 83 13.27 -2.92 -21.25
N ASN A 84 12.28 -2.19 -21.78
CA ASN A 84 12.47 -1.20 -22.82
C ASN A 84 12.73 0.18 -22.20
N VAL A 85 13.91 0.73 -22.46
CA VAL A 85 14.34 2.04 -21.94
C VAL A 85 14.29 3.06 -23.06
N THR A 86 13.47 4.08 -22.88
CA THR A 86 13.20 5.12 -23.89
C THR A 86 13.89 6.42 -23.52
N PHE A 87 14.58 6.99 -24.49
CA PHE A 87 15.16 8.33 -24.43
C PHE A 87 14.61 9.20 -25.54
N LYS A 88 14.72 10.52 -25.40
CA LYS A 88 14.31 11.50 -26.40
C LYS A 88 15.39 12.57 -26.59
N VAL A 89 15.72 12.84 -27.83
CA VAL A 89 16.64 13.92 -28.23
C VAL A 89 15.82 15.11 -28.70
N VAL A 90 16.15 16.29 -28.18
CA VAL A 90 15.48 17.54 -28.50
C VAL A 90 16.49 18.66 -28.84
N ASP A 91 16.05 19.61 -29.63
CA ASP A 91 16.80 20.83 -29.92
C ASP A 91 16.67 21.87 -28.79
N ALA A 92 17.27 23.04 -28.95
CA ALA A 92 17.23 24.14 -27.98
C ALA A 92 15.81 24.71 -27.75
N SER A 93 14.88 24.47 -28.68
CA SER A 93 13.48 24.88 -28.57
C SER A 93 12.56 23.78 -28.04
N GLY A 94 13.11 22.59 -27.71
CA GLY A 94 12.36 21.43 -27.22
C GLY A 94 11.72 20.59 -28.36
N ASN A 95 12.00 20.86 -29.61
CA ASN A 95 11.48 20.08 -30.72
C ASN A 95 12.28 18.77 -30.88
N ALA A 96 11.63 17.74 -31.41
CA ALA A 96 12.23 16.45 -31.67
C ALA A 96 13.38 16.53 -32.70
N VAL A 97 14.48 15.82 -32.44
CA VAL A 97 15.60 15.70 -33.36
C VAL A 97 15.70 14.27 -33.88
N PRO A 98 15.23 13.97 -35.09
CA PRO A 98 15.28 12.66 -35.70
C PRO A 98 16.68 12.29 -36.24
N ALA A 99 16.86 11.01 -36.55
CA ALA A 99 18.06 10.45 -37.19
C ALA A 99 19.39 10.77 -36.46
N THR A 100 19.31 11.07 -35.17
CA THR A 100 20.46 11.29 -34.29
C THR A 100 20.98 9.96 -33.76
N THR A 101 22.25 9.68 -33.93
CA THR A 101 22.86 8.44 -33.39
C THR A 101 23.14 8.63 -31.91
N VAL A 102 22.58 7.71 -31.09
CA VAL A 102 22.81 7.63 -29.65
C VAL A 102 23.56 6.34 -29.35
N GLU A 103 24.60 6.43 -28.52
CA GLU A 103 25.33 5.30 -27.98
C GLU A 103 24.82 4.98 -26.58
N PHE A 104 24.55 3.70 -26.32
CA PHE A 104 24.07 3.19 -25.03
C PHE A 104 25.10 2.25 -24.42
N TYR A 105 25.23 2.30 -23.08
CA TYR A 105 25.99 1.34 -22.30
C TYR A 105 25.42 1.21 -20.89
N LEU A 106 25.70 0.10 -20.22
CA LEU A 106 25.23 -0.19 -18.88
C LEU A 106 26.27 0.24 -17.83
N THR A 107 25.80 0.64 -16.64
CA THR A 107 26.68 0.92 -15.50
C THR A 107 27.19 -0.34 -14.82
N ASN A 108 26.52 -1.48 -15.04
CA ASN A 108 26.84 -2.77 -14.44
C ASN A 108 26.53 -3.91 -15.41
N TRP A 109 27.41 -4.90 -15.51
CA TRP A 109 27.29 -6.07 -16.40
C TRP A 109 27.25 -7.39 -15.62
N THR A 110 27.11 -7.32 -14.30
CA THR A 110 27.14 -8.49 -13.41
C THR A 110 26.06 -9.50 -13.79
N GLY A 111 26.42 -10.78 -13.80
CA GLY A 111 25.50 -11.86 -14.13
C GLY A 111 25.09 -11.94 -15.61
N GLY A 112 25.79 -11.24 -16.51
CA GLY A 112 25.53 -11.29 -17.94
C GLY A 112 24.33 -10.46 -18.41
N ILE A 113 24.04 -9.34 -17.74
CA ILE A 113 23.08 -8.35 -18.23
C ILE A 113 23.51 -7.86 -19.61
N LYS A 114 22.57 -7.64 -20.51
CA LYS A 114 22.83 -7.22 -21.89
C LYS A 114 21.99 -6.03 -22.30
N LEU A 115 22.51 -5.25 -23.27
CA LEU A 115 21.72 -4.36 -24.10
C LEU A 115 21.34 -5.08 -25.40
N GLU A 116 20.06 -5.09 -25.75
CA GLU A 116 19.53 -5.80 -26.92
C GLU A 116 19.87 -7.30 -26.92
N ASP A 117 19.76 -7.98 -28.05
CA ASP A 117 20.24 -9.36 -28.23
C ASP A 117 21.75 -9.45 -28.38
N ASN A 118 22.47 -8.47 -27.89
CA ASN A 118 23.89 -8.35 -28.13
C ASN A 118 24.65 -9.44 -27.36
N THR A 119 25.46 -10.20 -28.07
CA THR A 119 26.37 -11.20 -27.50
C THR A 119 27.64 -10.58 -26.90
N GLN A 120 27.70 -9.25 -26.82
CA GLN A 120 28.86 -8.52 -26.32
C GLN A 120 29.09 -8.81 -24.83
N THR A 121 30.31 -9.04 -24.46
CA THR A 121 30.76 -9.30 -23.11
C THR A 121 31.05 -7.99 -22.37
N GLN A 122 31.23 -8.07 -21.04
CA GLN A 122 31.66 -6.93 -20.23
C GLN A 122 32.95 -6.27 -20.74
N VAL A 123 33.88 -7.07 -21.29
CA VAL A 123 35.12 -6.59 -21.85
C VAL A 123 34.87 -5.74 -23.09
N ASP A 124 33.94 -6.15 -23.95
CA ASP A 124 33.56 -5.39 -25.15
C ASP A 124 32.87 -4.08 -24.77
N ALA A 125 32.11 -4.05 -23.68
CA ALA A 125 31.50 -2.83 -23.17
C ALA A 125 32.51 -1.80 -22.68
N LEU A 126 33.55 -2.24 -21.99
CA LEU A 126 34.67 -1.39 -21.53
C LEU A 126 35.54 -0.90 -22.67
N THR A 127 35.70 -1.70 -23.74
CA THR A 127 36.57 -1.41 -24.87
C THR A 127 35.87 -0.84 -26.08
N GLY A 128 34.51 -0.81 -26.13
CA GLY A 128 33.76 -0.28 -27.26
C GLY A 128 32.43 -0.98 -27.55
N GLY A 129 31.98 -1.90 -26.71
CA GLY A 129 30.74 -2.65 -26.83
C GLY A 129 29.48 -1.85 -26.57
N LYS A 130 29.39 -0.69 -27.20
CA LYS A 130 28.22 0.21 -27.11
C LYS A 130 27.20 -0.14 -28.17
N VAL A 131 25.92 -0.17 -27.78
CA VAL A 131 24.82 -0.27 -28.73
C VAL A 131 24.52 1.10 -29.30
N ARG A 132 24.42 1.21 -30.63
CA ARG A 132 24.10 2.44 -31.33
C ARG A 132 22.77 2.32 -32.02
N LYS A 133 21.91 3.32 -31.80
CA LYS A 133 20.62 3.45 -32.47
C LYS A 133 20.37 4.89 -32.89
N GLN A 134 19.52 5.07 -33.89
CA GLN A 134 19.10 6.39 -34.33
C GLN A 134 17.72 6.73 -33.74
N THR A 135 17.52 8.03 -33.46
CA THR A 135 16.22 8.54 -33.03
C THR A 135 15.20 8.43 -34.15
N ALA A 136 13.97 8.10 -33.81
CA ALA A 136 12.80 8.10 -34.69
C ALA A 136 12.37 9.54 -35.06
N ALA A 137 11.32 9.66 -35.88
CA ALA A 137 10.81 10.97 -36.35
C ALA A 137 10.33 11.88 -35.19
N ASP A 138 9.90 11.32 -34.09
CA ASP A 138 9.48 12.02 -32.87
C ASP A 138 10.63 12.29 -31.87
N GLY A 139 11.87 12.04 -32.31
CA GLY A 139 13.08 12.20 -31.50
C GLY A 139 13.31 11.10 -30.47
N THR A 140 12.46 10.08 -30.38
CA THR A 140 12.61 8.98 -29.42
C THR A 140 13.57 7.91 -29.93
N VAL A 141 14.21 7.23 -28.98
CA VAL A 141 15.04 6.04 -29.24
C VAL A 141 14.86 5.06 -28.09
N VAL A 142 14.67 3.80 -28.41
CA VAL A 142 14.43 2.72 -27.43
C VAL A 142 15.57 1.72 -27.47
N VAL A 143 16.06 1.34 -26.28
CA VAL A 143 17.03 0.26 -26.12
C VAL A 143 16.50 -0.76 -25.11
N ALA A 144 16.58 -2.04 -25.44
CA ALA A 144 16.16 -3.12 -24.53
C ALA A 144 17.31 -3.52 -23.61
N VAL A 145 16.98 -3.68 -22.31
CA VAL A 145 17.87 -4.28 -21.31
C VAL A 145 17.36 -5.67 -20.99
N GLN A 146 18.16 -6.68 -21.23
CA GLN A 146 17.87 -8.06 -20.87
C GLN A 146 18.56 -8.42 -19.56
N ALA A 147 17.81 -9.01 -18.63
CA ALA A 147 18.31 -9.46 -17.34
C ALA A 147 19.44 -10.49 -17.48
N GLY A 148 20.33 -10.51 -16.49
CA GLY A 148 21.31 -11.55 -16.25
C GLY A 148 20.81 -12.60 -15.25
N THR A 149 21.74 -13.35 -14.68
CA THR A 149 21.46 -14.41 -13.71
C THR A 149 21.58 -13.96 -12.25
N ASN A 150 22.07 -12.74 -12.00
CA ASN A 150 22.26 -12.22 -10.65
C ASN A 150 21.34 -11.03 -10.40
N PRO A 151 20.69 -10.95 -9.22
CA PRO A 151 19.89 -9.80 -8.84
C PRO A 151 20.80 -8.58 -8.64
N THR A 152 20.43 -7.46 -9.27
CA THR A 152 21.22 -6.24 -9.22
C THR A 152 20.41 -5.02 -9.69
N SER A 153 21.01 -3.86 -9.52
CA SER A 153 20.49 -2.61 -10.08
C SER A 153 21.42 -2.08 -11.16
N VAL A 154 20.84 -1.54 -12.22
CA VAL A 154 21.59 -1.01 -13.36
C VAL A 154 20.96 0.27 -13.88
N TRP A 155 21.76 1.14 -14.47
CA TRP A 155 21.34 2.31 -15.22
C TRP A 155 21.84 2.17 -16.67
N VAL A 156 21.05 2.68 -17.58
CA VAL A 156 21.44 2.85 -18.98
C VAL A 156 21.97 4.26 -19.15
N LEU A 157 23.19 4.40 -19.62
CA LEU A 157 23.79 5.65 -20.02
C LEU A 157 23.57 5.84 -21.53
N ALA A 158 23.16 7.03 -21.92
CA ALA A 158 22.88 7.41 -23.30
C ALA A 158 23.69 8.64 -23.68
N ASN A 159 24.55 8.53 -24.70
CA ASN A 159 25.39 9.61 -25.20
C ASN A 159 25.06 9.88 -26.66
N ILE A 160 24.94 11.12 -27.06
CA ILE A 160 24.84 11.47 -28.47
C ILE A 160 26.24 11.33 -29.11
N LEU A 161 26.32 10.55 -30.18
CA LEU A 161 27.59 10.28 -30.87
C LEU A 161 28.28 11.58 -31.31
N ASN A 162 29.58 11.68 -31.02
CA ASN A 162 30.40 12.87 -31.32
C ASN A 162 29.93 14.18 -30.66
N SER A 163 29.26 14.06 -29.49
CA SER A 163 28.80 15.18 -28.68
C SER A 163 29.16 14.98 -27.22
N SER A 164 29.14 16.05 -26.43
CA SER A 164 29.24 15.98 -24.98
C SER A 164 27.87 15.79 -24.28
N LEU A 165 26.79 15.71 -25.06
CA LEU A 165 25.44 15.54 -24.52
C LEU A 165 25.19 14.10 -24.10
N SER A 166 24.87 13.92 -22.83
CA SER A 166 24.61 12.62 -22.24
C SER A 166 23.55 12.69 -21.15
N THR A 167 22.91 11.56 -20.88
CA THR A 167 21.97 11.37 -19.78
C THR A 167 22.01 9.93 -19.29
N GLN A 168 21.33 9.67 -18.17
CA GLN A 168 21.14 8.30 -17.67
C GLN A 168 19.66 8.00 -17.43
N SER A 169 19.30 6.74 -17.49
CA SER A 169 17.96 6.27 -17.13
C SER A 169 17.69 6.42 -15.63
N SER A 170 16.44 6.24 -15.22
CA SER A 170 16.14 5.84 -13.86
C SER A 170 16.77 4.48 -13.53
N LYS A 171 16.81 4.14 -12.24
CA LYS A 171 17.28 2.85 -11.77
C LYS A 171 16.37 1.73 -12.33
N LEU A 172 16.97 0.78 -13.05
CA LEU A 172 16.33 -0.47 -13.44
C LEU A 172 16.73 -1.55 -12.43
N VAL A 173 15.75 -2.27 -11.92
CA VAL A 173 15.95 -3.33 -10.92
C VAL A 173 15.82 -4.68 -11.59
N ILE A 174 16.81 -5.57 -11.36
CA ILE A 174 16.76 -6.98 -11.71
C ILE A 174 16.61 -7.75 -10.41
N SER A 175 15.43 -8.35 -10.18
CA SER A 175 15.08 -9.05 -8.96
C SER A 175 15.12 -10.56 -9.14
N THR A 176 15.05 -11.32 -8.04
CA THR A 176 14.93 -12.78 -8.13
C THR A 176 13.62 -13.22 -8.78
N GLY A 177 12.68 -12.32 -8.90
CA GLY A 177 11.38 -12.55 -9.54
C GLY A 177 10.29 -12.99 -8.59
N LEU A 178 10.62 -13.46 -7.40
CA LEU A 178 9.67 -13.96 -6.41
C LEU A 178 9.74 -13.13 -5.13
N PRO A 179 8.58 -12.80 -4.52
CA PRO A 179 8.57 -12.19 -3.21
C PRO A 179 9.07 -13.17 -2.14
N SER A 180 9.86 -12.67 -1.21
CA SER A 180 10.30 -13.43 -0.04
C SER A 180 9.31 -13.24 1.11
N GLN A 181 9.07 -14.30 1.90
CA GLN A 181 8.13 -14.26 3.02
C GLN A 181 8.44 -13.14 4.03
N ASP A 182 9.71 -12.89 4.33
CA ASP A 182 10.12 -11.86 5.30
C ASP A 182 10.02 -10.44 4.76
N ARG A 183 9.81 -10.30 3.45
CA ARG A 183 9.73 -9.01 2.76
C ARG A 183 8.38 -8.80 2.06
N PHE A 184 7.37 -9.51 2.53
CA PHE A 184 5.99 -9.40 2.09
C PHE A 184 5.15 -8.83 3.23
N SER A 185 4.53 -7.67 3.06
CA SER A 185 3.76 -7.01 4.11
C SER A 185 2.44 -6.47 3.60
N LEU A 186 1.42 -6.50 4.47
CA LEU A 186 0.09 -5.96 4.24
C LEU A 186 -0.18 -4.82 5.22
N SER A 187 -0.60 -3.69 4.70
CA SER A 187 -1.06 -2.53 5.47
C SER A 187 -2.53 -2.29 5.22
N VAL A 188 -3.26 -1.95 6.28
CA VAL A 188 -4.67 -1.53 6.26
C VAL A 188 -4.74 -0.05 6.59
N GLY A 189 -5.48 0.73 5.83
CA GLY A 189 -5.56 2.18 6.03
C GLY A 189 -6.31 2.57 7.30
N THR A 190 -7.42 1.93 7.57
CA THR A 190 -8.19 2.05 8.81
C THR A 190 -8.79 0.69 9.15
N HIS A 191 -8.53 0.20 10.36
CA HIS A 191 -8.96 -1.14 10.75
C HIS A 191 -10.42 -1.17 11.23
N ASN A 192 -10.85 -0.22 12.06
CA ASN A 192 -12.21 -0.18 12.62
C ASN A 192 -13.09 0.81 11.85
N ILE A 193 -13.62 0.33 10.73
CA ILE A 193 -14.48 1.10 9.83
C ILE A 193 -15.96 1.02 10.24
N GLU A 194 -16.77 2.04 9.90
CA GLU A 194 -18.22 2.08 10.19
C GLU A 194 -19.00 1.18 9.21
N GLY A 195 -18.67 -0.11 9.17
CA GLY A 195 -19.11 -1.08 8.16
C GLY A 195 -20.16 -2.07 8.64
N TRP A 196 -20.51 -2.14 9.94
CA TRP A 196 -21.44 -3.15 10.44
C TRP A 196 -22.87 -2.96 9.90
N ARG A 197 -23.33 -1.71 9.79
CA ARG A 197 -24.68 -1.36 9.31
C ARG A 197 -24.71 -0.83 7.88
N TYR A 198 -23.56 -0.55 7.30
CA TYR A 198 -23.46 0.08 5.99
C TYR A 198 -22.60 -0.75 5.03
N ASP A 199 -23.15 -0.96 3.85
CA ASP A 199 -22.39 -1.50 2.73
C ASP A 199 -21.62 -0.41 2.01
N GLY A 200 -20.54 -0.78 1.32
CA GLY A 200 -19.74 0.15 0.54
C GLY A 200 -18.81 1.06 1.36
N VAL A 201 -18.62 0.80 2.66
CA VAL A 201 -17.59 1.48 3.45
C VAL A 201 -16.24 0.85 3.13
N THR A 202 -15.27 1.67 2.72
CA THR A 202 -13.99 1.18 2.21
C THR A 202 -12.83 1.54 3.12
N THR A 203 -11.79 0.69 3.09
CA THR A 203 -10.45 1.00 3.60
C THR A 203 -9.41 0.42 2.65
N PRO A 204 -8.32 1.15 2.34
CA PRO A 204 -7.29 0.64 1.44
C PRO A 204 -6.52 -0.52 2.08
N LEU A 205 -6.23 -1.52 1.26
CA LEU A 205 -5.31 -2.62 1.52
C LEU A 205 -4.10 -2.44 0.63
N THR A 206 -2.92 -2.26 1.21
CA THR A 206 -1.69 -2.03 0.45
C THR A 206 -0.67 -3.12 0.75
N ILE A 207 -0.17 -3.75 -0.30
CA ILE A 207 0.92 -4.72 -0.24
C ILE A 207 2.24 -4.04 -0.60
N TYR A 208 3.28 -4.42 0.13
CA TYR A 208 4.67 -4.20 -0.22
C TYR A 208 5.35 -5.56 -0.39
N ALA A 209 5.91 -5.82 -1.56
CA ALA A 209 6.46 -7.11 -1.93
C ALA A 209 7.86 -6.94 -2.55
N PHE A 210 8.85 -7.52 -1.88
CA PHE A 210 10.26 -7.45 -2.27
C PHE A 210 10.86 -8.85 -2.29
N ASP A 211 11.90 -9.02 -3.10
CA ASP A 211 12.67 -10.26 -3.14
C ASP A 211 13.58 -10.40 -1.90
N ARG A 212 14.26 -11.53 -1.77
CA ARG A 212 15.14 -11.84 -0.61
C ARG A 212 16.29 -10.86 -0.42
N VAL A 213 16.72 -10.18 -1.48
CA VAL A 213 17.79 -9.18 -1.41
C VAL A 213 17.26 -7.74 -1.24
N GLY A 214 15.94 -7.57 -1.16
CA GLY A 214 15.28 -6.29 -0.92
C GLY A 214 14.99 -5.48 -2.19
N ASN A 215 15.06 -6.07 -3.36
CA ASN A 215 14.60 -5.42 -4.59
C ASN A 215 13.09 -5.57 -4.75
N PRO A 216 12.40 -4.58 -5.35
CA PRO A 216 11.02 -4.76 -5.76
C PRO A 216 10.87 -5.98 -6.67
N ILE A 217 9.81 -6.77 -6.46
CA ILE A 217 9.48 -7.85 -7.41
C ILE A 217 9.06 -7.25 -8.76
N PRO A 218 9.09 -8.04 -9.85
CA PRO A 218 8.77 -7.54 -11.19
C PRO A 218 7.39 -6.90 -11.28
N ASP A 219 7.31 -5.80 -12.00
CA ASP A 219 6.05 -5.14 -12.31
C ASP A 219 5.12 -6.11 -13.05
N GLY A 220 3.83 -6.09 -12.73
CA GLY A 220 2.85 -7.02 -13.26
C GLY A 220 2.64 -8.29 -12.42
N SER A 221 3.47 -8.54 -11.39
CA SER A 221 3.26 -9.65 -10.46
C SER A 221 1.90 -9.51 -9.77
N THR A 222 1.15 -10.61 -9.68
CA THR A 222 -0.22 -10.61 -9.12
C THR A 222 -0.20 -10.99 -7.65
N ILE A 223 -0.89 -10.20 -6.83
CA ILE A 223 -1.20 -10.49 -5.43
C ILE A 223 -2.68 -10.82 -5.31
N ASN A 224 -3.01 -11.86 -4.56
CA ASN A 224 -4.38 -12.29 -4.31
C ASN A 224 -4.82 -11.89 -2.90
N PHE A 225 -6.11 -11.56 -2.76
CA PHE A 225 -6.75 -11.25 -1.49
C PHE A 225 -7.94 -12.17 -1.28
N VAL A 226 -8.04 -12.71 -0.07
CA VAL A 226 -9.19 -13.49 0.40
C VAL A 226 -9.63 -12.93 1.73
N THR A 227 -10.93 -12.85 1.94
CA THR A 227 -11.53 -12.35 3.18
C THR A 227 -12.51 -13.37 3.73
N GLU A 228 -12.61 -13.47 5.04
CA GLU A 228 -13.60 -14.29 5.73
C GLU A 228 -15.03 -13.85 5.42
N GLY A 229 -15.25 -12.54 5.32
CA GLY A 229 -16.54 -11.91 5.01
C GLY A 229 -16.32 -10.56 4.37
N ALA A 230 -17.40 -9.88 3.94
CA ALA A 230 -17.29 -8.68 3.11
C ALA A 230 -16.41 -8.96 1.87
N GLY A 231 -15.56 -8.07 1.41
CA GLY A 231 -14.71 -8.39 0.25
C GLY A 231 -13.58 -7.41 -0.01
N ALA A 232 -12.53 -7.92 -0.65
CA ALA A 232 -11.54 -7.10 -1.34
C ALA A 232 -12.01 -6.87 -2.79
N SER A 233 -12.00 -5.62 -3.24
CA SER A 233 -12.46 -5.28 -4.59
C SER A 233 -11.47 -4.30 -5.27
N PRO A 234 -10.79 -4.75 -6.32
CA PRO A 234 -10.74 -6.11 -6.86
C PRO A 234 -10.06 -7.10 -5.89
N GLY A 235 -10.35 -8.40 -6.03
CA GLY A 235 -9.75 -9.49 -5.24
C GLY A 235 -8.28 -9.76 -5.57
N THR A 236 -7.70 -9.02 -6.50
CA THR A 236 -6.28 -9.07 -6.89
C THR A 236 -5.76 -7.67 -7.17
N CYS A 237 -4.46 -7.47 -7.00
CA CYS A 237 -3.78 -6.29 -7.54
C CYS A 237 -2.49 -6.67 -8.26
N SER A 238 -2.06 -5.81 -9.19
CA SER A 238 -0.83 -5.97 -9.96
C SER A 238 0.25 -5.05 -9.40
N VAL A 239 1.40 -5.62 -9.08
CA VAL A 239 2.52 -4.89 -8.47
C VAL A 239 3.12 -3.90 -9.47
N SER A 240 3.46 -2.72 -8.98
CA SER A 240 4.28 -1.73 -9.66
C SER A 240 5.27 -1.13 -8.67
N SER A 241 6.55 -1.17 -9.00
CA SER A 241 7.64 -0.69 -8.14
C SER A 241 7.61 -1.27 -6.72
N GLY A 242 7.24 -2.56 -6.60
CA GLY A 242 7.23 -3.29 -5.33
C GLY A 242 6.00 -3.09 -4.47
N SER A 243 4.95 -2.42 -4.95
CA SER A 243 3.71 -2.24 -4.21
C SER A 243 2.48 -2.36 -5.11
N CYS A 244 1.35 -2.72 -4.51
CA CYS A 244 0.03 -2.58 -5.13
C CYS A 244 -1.06 -2.41 -4.07
N SER A 245 -2.22 -1.91 -4.47
CA SER A 245 -3.32 -1.65 -3.54
C SER A 245 -4.66 -2.11 -4.11
N THR A 246 -5.54 -2.53 -3.21
CA THR A 246 -6.95 -2.75 -3.46
C THR A 246 -7.78 -2.12 -2.34
N GLN A 247 -9.10 -2.22 -2.40
CA GLN A 247 -9.98 -1.73 -1.36
C GLN A 247 -10.65 -2.90 -0.65
N PHE A 248 -10.62 -2.91 0.68
CA PHE A 248 -11.61 -3.66 1.45
C PHE A 248 -12.93 -2.90 1.38
N VAL A 249 -14.03 -3.62 1.17
CA VAL A 249 -15.37 -3.04 1.03
C VAL A 249 -16.33 -3.79 1.95
N SER A 250 -17.00 -3.07 2.85
CA SER A 250 -18.04 -3.66 3.68
C SER A 250 -19.25 -4.09 2.83
N SER A 251 -19.71 -5.32 3.01
CA SER A 251 -20.87 -5.88 2.33
C SER A 251 -21.49 -7.01 3.16
N GLU A 252 -22.62 -7.58 2.73
CA GLU A 252 -23.18 -8.77 3.33
C GLU A 252 -22.21 -9.97 3.26
N ASN A 253 -22.50 -10.99 4.07
CA ASN A 253 -21.66 -12.01 4.65
C ASN A 253 -20.70 -11.45 5.71
N ARG A 254 -21.21 -10.48 6.51
CA ARG A 254 -20.48 -10.04 7.71
C ARG A 254 -20.34 -11.21 8.67
N PRO A 255 -19.14 -11.47 9.21
CA PRO A 255 -18.97 -12.49 10.23
C PRO A 255 -19.92 -12.26 11.41
N ARG A 256 -20.79 -13.22 11.65
CA ARG A 256 -21.77 -13.19 12.73
C ARG A 256 -21.65 -14.46 13.56
N ASN A 257 -21.60 -14.33 14.86
CA ASN A 257 -21.74 -15.47 15.72
C ASN A 257 -23.14 -15.48 16.34
N GLU A 258 -23.91 -16.47 15.99
CA GLU A 258 -25.28 -16.62 16.49
C GLU A 258 -25.34 -17.29 17.87
N SER A 259 -24.24 -17.84 18.37
CA SER A 259 -24.32 -18.82 19.47
C SER A 259 -23.60 -18.48 20.75
N VAL A 260 -22.83 -17.38 20.87
CA VAL A 260 -21.97 -17.23 22.04
C VAL A 260 -21.91 -15.79 22.58
N GLY A 261 -22.10 -15.70 23.89
CA GLY A 261 -21.84 -14.51 24.68
C GLY A 261 -20.37 -14.09 24.62
N VAL A 262 -20.13 -12.83 24.88
CA VAL A 262 -18.82 -12.20 24.86
C VAL A 262 -17.83 -12.95 25.73
N CYS A 263 -16.77 -13.46 25.15
CA CYS A 263 -15.68 -14.09 25.86
C CYS A 263 -14.62 -13.05 26.24
N LEU A 264 -14.81 -12.41 27.35
CA LEU A 264 -13.81 -11.51 27.93
C LEU A 264 -13.34 -12.06 29.27
N ASN A 265 -12.05 -11.96 29.56
CA ASN A 265 -11.55 -12.17 30.91
C ASN A 265 -11.84 -10.96 31.82
N SER A 266 -11.50 -11.09 33.09
CA SER A 266 -11.66 -9.99 34.07
C SER A 266 -10.91 -8.72 33.71
N SER A 267 -9.93 -8.79 32.82
CA SER A 267 -9.16 -7.64 32.32
C SER A 267 -9.75 -7.02 31.06
N GLY A 268 -10.90 -7.53 30.55
CA GLY A 268 -11.51 -7.05 29.32
C GLY A 268 -10.84 -7.54 28.02
N SER A 269 -9.92 -8.48 28.12
CA SER A 269 -9.32 -9.13 26.96
C SER A 269 -10.18 -10.26 26.46
N LEU A 270 -10.24 -10.47 25.14
CA LEU A 270 -10.86 -11.65 24.56
C LEU A 270 -10.16 -12.91 25.10
N VAL A 271 -10.95 -13.84 25.57
CA VAL A 271 -10.48 -15.16 25.97
C VAL A 271 -11.35 -16.22 25.33
N PRO A 272 -10.81 -17.41 25.08
CA PRO A 272 -11.62 -18.53 24.64
C PRO A 272 -12.75 -18.79 25.65
N SER A 273 -13.96 -19.05 25.15
CA SER A 273 -15.10 -19.40 26.01
C SER A 273 -14.79 -20.71 26.74
N THR A 274 -14.89 -20.68 28.07
CA THR A 274 -14.81 -21.90 28.86
C THR A 274 -16.22 -22.38 29.17
N ASN A 275 -16.68 -23.43 28.52
CA ASN A 275 -17.84 -24.18 28.94
C ASN A 275 -17.36 -25.35 29.81
N GLY A 276 -17.57 -25.25 31.13
CA GLY A 276 -17.24 -26.32 32.07
C GLY A 276 -15.75 -26.64 32.22
N GLY A 277 -14.85 -25.64 32.04
CA GLY A 277 -13.41 -25.79 32.21
C GLY A 277 -12.64 -26.22 30.96
N ALA A 278 -13.31 -26.52 29.86
CA ALA A 278 -12.67 -26.68 28.56
C ALA A 278 -12.66 -25.35 27.80
N ILE A 279 -11.55 -25.02 27.19
CA ILE A 279 -11.46 -23.89 26.26
C ILE A 279 -12.33 -24.24 25.04
N SER A 280 -13.45 -23.56 24.88
CA SER A 280 -14.28 -23.67 23.67
C SER A 280 -13.86 -22.59 22.67
N ASN A 281 -13.44 -23.00 21.50
CA ASN A 281 -13.05 -22.11 20.39
C ASN A 281 -14.25 -21.42 19.73
N THR A 282 -15.39 -21.36 20.40
CA THR A 282 -16.65 -20.82 19.88
C THR A 282 -16.92 -19.37 20.27
N CYS A 283 -15.95 -18.66 20.83
CA CYS A 283 -16.02 -17.20 20.94
C CYS A 283 -15.68 -16.59 19.59
N ALA A 284 -16.67 -16.51 18.74
CA ALA A 284 -16.46 -15.92 17.43
C ALA A 284 -16.43 -14.40 17.51
N TYR A 285 -15.72 -13.86 16.60
CA TYR A 285 -15.37 -12.48 16.42
C TYR A 285 -16.37 -11.80 15.49
N SER A 286 -17.64 -11.68 15.91
CA SER A 286 -18.64 -10.96 15.10
C SER A 286 -18.15 -9.59 14.71
N GLY A 287 -18.29 -9.26 13.42
CA GLY A 287 -17.86 -7.98 12.87
C GLY A 287 -16.35 -7.85 12.67
N ARG A 288 -15.56 -8.86 12.98
CA ARG A 288 -14.13 -8.90 12.69
C ARG A 288 -13.91 -9.75 11.44
N VAL A 289 -13.14 -9.25 10.51
CA VAL A 289 -12.91 -9.88 9.20
C VAL A 289 -11.43 -10.11 9.04
N SER A 290 -11.04 -11.38 9.00
CA SER A 290 -9.70 -11.77 8.59
C SER A 290 -9.50 -11.51 7.10
N VAL A 291 -8.48 -10.74 6.76
CA VAL A 291 -8.05 -10.42 5.40
C VAL A 291 -6.70 -11.07 5.17
N LEU A 292 -6.64 -11.98 4.23
CA LEU A 292 -5.43 -12.69 3.83
C LEU A 292 -4.97 -12.18 2.47
N ALA A 293 -3.74 -11.71 2.37
CA ALA A 293 -3.07 -11.42 1.10
C ALA A 293 -1.97 -12.45 0.86
N TYR A 294 -1.87 -12.97 -0.37
CA TYR A 294 -0.87 -13.97 -0.71
C TYR A 294 -0.43 -13.92 -2.16
N ALA A 295 0.76 -14.45 -2.42
CA ALA A 295 1.33 -14.61 -3.75
C ALA A 295 2.23 -15.86 -3.79
N ASN A 296 2.50 -16.36 -5.00
CA ASN A 296 3.58 -17.32 -5.17
C ASN A 296 4.91 -16.59 -4.94
N GLY A 297 5.72 -17.13 -4.07
CA GLY A 297 6.97 -16.55 -3.64
C GLY A 297 7.97 -17.63 -3.24
N GLU A 298 8.93 -17.25 -2.42
CA GLU A 298 9.95 -18.16 -1.89
C GLU A 298 10.04 -18.04 -0.37
N GLU A 299 10.42 -19.14 0.26
CA GLU A 299 10.70 -19.18 1.68
C GLU A 299 11.93 -18.34 2.01
N SER A 300 11.94 -17.76 3.20
CA SER A 300 13.10 -17.02 3.68
C SER A 300 14.12 -17.94 4.30
N PHE A 301 15.39 -17.58 4.21
CA PHE A 301 16.51 -18.26 4.84
C PHE A 301 17.53 -17.28 5.40
N ASP A 302 18.39 -17.77 6.27
CA ASP A 302 19.48 -17.00 6.88
C ASP A 302 20.75 -17.22 6.03
N ASP A 303 21.03 -16.27 5.13
CA ASP A 303 22.22 -16.28 4.27
C ASP A 303 23.49 -16.00 5.09
N ILE A 304 24.14 -17.08 5.53
CA ILE A 304 25.30 -17.01 6.44
C ILE A 304 26.57 -16.56 5.70
N ASN A 305 26.70 -16.92 4.43
CA ASN A 305 27.89 -16.60 3.64
C ASN A 305 27.77 -15.35 2.77
N GLY A 306 26.56 -14.73 2.72
CA GLY A 306 26.30 -13.48 2.01
C GLY A 306 26.27 -13.61 0.49
N ASN A 307 26.05 -14.81 -0.04
CA ASN A 307 26.04 -15.04 -1.49
C ASN A 307 24.65 -14.82 -2.15
N ASN A 308 23.61 -14.57 -1.36
CA ASN A 308 22.21 -14.45 -1.76
C ASN A 308 21.59 -15.70 -2.41
N LEU A 309 22.15 -16.86 -2.14
CA LEU A 309 21.66 -18.17 -2.57
C LEU A 309 21.50 -19.06 -1.34
N TYR A 310 20.47 -19.91 -1.35
CA TYR A 310 20.31 -20.90 -0.29
C TYR A 310 21.35 -22.02 -0.46
N ASP A 311 22.13 -22.26 0.58
CA ASP A 311 23.11 -23.33 0.65
C ASP A 311 22.71 -24.39 1.69
N SER A 312 23.09 -25.64 1.42
CA SER A 312 22.79 -26.73 2.36
C SER A 312 23.45 -26.48 3.72
N GLY A 313 22.64 -26.43 4.77
CA GLY A 313 23.06 -26.14 6.13
C GLY A 313 22.66 -24.74 6.62
N GLU A 314 22.17 -23.89 5.76
CA GLU A 314 21.55 -22.63 6.17
C GLU A 314 20.15 -22.88 6.74
N THR A 315 19.81 -22.11 7.76
CA THR A 315 18.48 -22.19 8.37
C THR A 315 17.44 -21.49 7.49
N PHE A 316 16.37 -22.18 7.17
CA PHE A 316 15.26 -21.60 6.42
C PHE A 316 13.94 -21.72 7.18
N ARG A 317 12.93 -21.04 6.67
CA ARG A 317 11.62 -20.93 7.28
C ARG A 317 10.60 -21.69 6.45
N ASP A 318 10.42 -22.95 6.82
CA ASP A 318 9.51 -23.87 6.14
C ASP A 318 8.06 -23.44 6.43
N ILE A 319 7.33 -23.03 5.39
CA ILE A 319 5.95 -22.57 5.46
C ILE A 319 5.04 -23.45 4.60
N GLY A 320 3.93 -23.90 5.20
CA GLY A 320 2.97 -24.80 4.56
C GLY A 320 1.82 -24.09 3.86
N ASP A 321 0.70 -24.79 3.71
CA ASP A 321 -0.51 -24.28 3.10
C ASP A 321 -1.07 -23.08 3.87
N ILE A 322 -1.59 -22.10 3.14
CA ILE A 322 -2.24 -20.92 3.69
C ILE A 322 -3.69 -21.22 4.06
N TYR A 323 -4.21 -20.52 5.06
CA TYR A 323 -5.62 -20.59 5.45
C TYR A 323 -6.12 -19.22 5.93
N VAL A 324 -7.43 -19.05 5.94
CA VAL A 324 -8.10 -17.88 6.53
C VAL A 324 -8.43 -18.22 7.99
N ASP A 325 -7.77 -17.54 8.91
CA ASP A 325 -7.94 -17.73 10.35
C ASP A 325 -9.16 -16.93 10.84
N ASN A 326 -10.34 -17.55 10.77
CA ASN A 326 -11.61 -16.90 11.05
C ASN A 326 -11.83 -16.58 12.53
N ASN A 327 -11.14 -17.27 13.42
CA ASN A 327 -11.27 -17.09 14.86
C ASN A 327 -10.03 -16.44 15.50
N GLU A 328 -9.09 -15.97 14.69
CA GLU A 328 -7.87 -15.25 15.09
C GLU A 328 -7.01 -16.01 16.11
N ASN A 329 -7.11 -17.37 16.16
CA ASN A 329 -6.40 -18.20 17.15
C ASN A 329 -5.00 -18.62 16.67
N GLY A 330 -4.66 -18.37 15.39
CA GLY A 330 -3.36 -18.69 14.79
C GLY A 330 -3.18 -20.16 14.40
N THR A 331 -4.22 -20.99 14.49
CA THR A 331 -4.20 -22.41 14.14
C THR A 331 -5.34 -22.73 13.20
N TRP A 332 -5.07 -23.57 12.18
CA TRP A 332 -6.14 -24.00 11.28
C TRP A 332 -7.07 -25.01 11.96
N GLU A 333 -8.36 -24.78 11.84
CA GLU A 333 -9.42 -25.65 12.33
C GLU A 333 -10.53 -25.77 11.26
N SER A 334 -11.16 -26.94 11.13
CA SER A 334 -12.34 -27.07 10.28
C SER A 334 -13.53 -26.32 10.89
N PRO A 335 -14.27 -25.47 10.14
CA PRO A 335 -14.36 -25.41 8.65
C PRO A 335 -13.56 -24.26 7.99
N GLU A 336 -12.51 -23.75 8.58
CA GLU A 336 -11.71 -22.67 7.98
C GLU A 336 -11.21 -23.04 6.59
N GLN A 337 -11.31 -22.08 5.67
CA GLN A 337 -10.87 -22.26 4.30
C GLN A 337 -9.34 -22.27 4.21
N TYR A 338 -8.77 -23.25 3.51
CA TYR A 338 -7.35 -23.31 3.22
C TYR A 338 -7.08 -23.52 1.73
N PHE A 339 -5.87 -23.16 1.29
CA PHE A 339 -5.47 -23.22 -0.12
C PHE A 339 -4.19 -24.04 -0.23
N PRO A 340 -4.26 -25.28 -0.75
CA PRO A 340 -3.08 -26.11 -0.90
C PRO A 340 -2.16 -25.55 -1.99
N PHE A 341 -0.87 -25.56 -1.74
CA PHE A 341 0.15 -25.20 -2.71
C PHE A 341 0.72 -26.47 -3.34
N ALA A 342 0.89 -26.46 -4.67
CA ALA A 342 1.35 -27.65 -5.42
C ALA A 342 2.76 -28.15 -5.01
N GLY A 343 3.55 -27.31 -4.33
CA GLY A 343 4.87 -27.65 -3.78
C GLY A 343 4.84 -28.10 -2.32
N SER A 344 3.70 -27.96 -1.62
CA SER A 344 3.56 -28.42 -0.23
C SER A 344 3.39 -29.95 -0.17
N ALA A 345 3.65 -30.51 1.01
CA ALA A 345 3.52 -31.95 1.24
C ALA A 345 2.07 -32.47 1.07
N GLY A 346 1.12 -31.57 0.87
CA GLY A 346 -0.31 -31.88 0.83
C GLY A 346 -0.87 -32.25 2.21
N ASN A 347 -2.18 -32.46 2.27
CA ASN A 347 -2.88 -32.82 3.51
C ASN A 347 -2.64 -34.30 3.90
N THR A 348 -1.39 -34.73 3.92
CA THR A 348 -1.03 -36.06 4.40
C THR A 348 -0.44 -35.92 5.81
N SER A 349 -0.80 -36.81 6.70
CA SER A 349 -0.26 -36.93 8.07
C SER A 349 1.27 -37.17 8.11
N THR A 350 1.94 -37.00 7.00
CA THR A 350 3.37 -37.22 6.79
C THR A 350 4.14 -35.96 6.42
N GLY A 351 3.49 -34.78 6.36
CA GLY A 351 4.16 -33.49 6.15
C GLY A 351 5.08 -33.13 7.31
N ALA A 352 6.14 -32.37 7.01
CA ALA A 352 7.03 -31.86 8.05
C ALA A 352 6.31 -30.81 8.91
N ALA A 353 6.78 -30.68 10.17
CA ALA A 353 6.32 -29.58 11.03
C ALA A 353 6.80 -28.25 10.45
N CYS A 354 5.87 -27.31 10.36
CA CYS A 354 6.18 -25.97 9.88
C CYS A 354 6.99 -25.17 10.91
N SER A 355 7.77 -24.20 10.46
CA SER A 355 8.53 -23.31 11.34
C SER A 355 7.59 -22.48 12.21
N THR A 356 7.74 -22.55 13.53
CA THR A 356 6.85 -21.89 14.51
C THR A 356 7.48 -20.65 15.16
N THR A 357 8.78 -20.46 15.06
CA THR A 357 9.49 -19.38 15.76
C THR A 357 10.35 -18.55 14.81
N TYR A 358 10.15 -17.24 14.92
CA TYR A 358 10.91 -16.23 14.21
C TYR A 358 11.36 -15.15 15.18
N THR A 359 12.63 -14.92 15.29
CA THR A 359 13.16 -13.75 15.99
C THR A 359 13.09 -12.56 15.02
N GLY A 360 12.16 -11.63 15.30
CA GLY A 360 12.10 -10.33 14.61
C GLY A 360 11.11 -10.19 13.45
N TYR A 361 10.38 -11.25 13.08
CA TYR A 361 9.38 -11.20 12.01
C TYR A 361 8.05 -11.82 12.44
N ALA A 362 6.94 -11.31 11.93
CA ALA A 362 5.64 -11.92 12.17
C ALA A 362 5.59 -13.33 11.58
N THR A 363 5.20 -14.31 12.37
CA THR A 363 5.09 -15.71 11.94
C THR A 363 4.06 -15.83 10.82
N ALA A 364 4.43 -16.45 9.71
CA ALA A 364 3.48 -16.79 8.67
C ALA A 364 2.62 -17.96 9.14
N LYS A 365 1.32 -17.74 9.29
CA LYS A 365 0.38 -18.79 9.68
C LYS A 365 0.37 -19.90 8.62
N SER A 366 0.55 -21.15 9.05
CA SER A 366 0.59 -22.33 8.19
C SER A 366 -0.36 -23.39 8.74
N LYS A 367 -1.07 -24.07 7.84
CA LYS A 367 -1.81 -25.27 8.22
C LYS A 367 -0.81 -26.32 8.72
N ALA A 368 -1.07 -26.89 9.87
CA ALA A 368 -0.15 -27.85 10.48
C ALA A 368 0.10 -29.08 9.59
N ASN A 369 1.33 -29.58 9.60
CA ASN A 369 1.77 -30.78 8.85
C ASN A 369 1.61 -30.67 7.32
N THR A 370 1.75 -29.47 6.75
CA THR A 370 1.74 -29.26 5.28
C THR A 370 3.08 -28.75 4.76
N CYS A 371 4.08 -28.60 5.60
CA CYS A 371 5.44 -28.22 5.22
C CYS A 371 6.21 -29.41 4.62
N ASN A 372 7.23 -29.14 3.79
CA ASN A 372 7.93 -30.15 3.03
C ASN A 372 9.36 -30.44 3.52
N GLY A 373 9.86 -29.68 4.49
CA GLY A 373 11.20 -29.82 5.04
C GLY A 373 12.34 -29.41 4.09
N LYS A 374 12.03 -28.68 3.02
CA LYS A 374 12.99 -28.24 2.00
C LYS A 374 12.76 -26.79 1.64
N TRP A 375 13.84 -26.01 1.59
CA TRP A 375 13.73 -24.64 1.08
C TRP A 375 13.26 -24.62 -0.37
N GLY A 376 12.37 -23.70 -0.70
CA GLY A 376 11.87 -23.59 -2.06
C GLY A 376 10.79 -22.53 -2.26
N GLN A 377 9.97 -22.76 -3.28
CA GLN A 377 8.80 -21.93 -3.55
C GLN A 377 7.68 -22.26 -2.57
N ALA A 378 6.98 -21.21 -2.13
CA ALA A 378 5.83 -21.30 -1.24
C ALA A 378 4.85 -20.16 -1.52
N GLN A 379 3.65 -20.26 -0.94
CA GLN A 379 2.72 -19.12 -0.93
C GLN A 379 3.09 -18.18 0.21
N VAL A 380 3.81 -17.09 -0.13
CA VAL A 380 4.07 -16.01 0.82
C VAL A 380 2.78 -15.28 1.15
N ARG A 381 2.61 -14.84 2.40
CA ARG A 381 1.35 -14.31 2.91
C ARG A 381 1.51 -13.34 4.07
N ARG A 382 0.50 -12.50 4.23
CA ARG A 382 0.21 -11.71 5.44
C ARG A 382 -1.29 -11.64 5.63
N ASP A 383 -1.69 -11.68 6.86
CA ASP A 383 -3.05 -11.46 7.29
C ASP A 383 -3.16 -10.20 8.15
N GLN A 384 -4.31 -9.59 8.11
CA GLN A 384 -4.72 -8.45 8.94
C GLN A 384 -6.20 -8.57 9.27
N VAL A 385 -6.64 -7.89 10.31
CA VAL A 385 -8.03 -7.85 10.72
C VAL A 385 -8.63 -6.49 10.37
N VAL A 386 -9.80 -6.49 9.74
CA VAL A 386 -10.64 -5.30 9.59
C VAL A 386 -11.87 -5.48 10.46
N VAL A 387 -12.17 -4.48 11.28
CA VAL A 387 -13.33 -4.48 12.17
C VAL A 387 -14.46 -3.69 11.52
N LEU A 388 -15.57 -4.38 11.24
CA LEU A 388 -16.83 -3.75 10.83
C LEU A 388 -17.55 -3.25 12.08
N SER A 389 -17.17 -2.07 12.54
CA SER A 389 -17.72 -1.46 13.76
C SER A 389 -19.16 -1.00 13.56
N ASP A 390 -19.98 -1.15 14.60
CA ASP A 390 -21.30 -0.55 14.65
C ASP A 390 -21.22 0.96 14.97
N SER A 391 -22.15 1.73 14.46
CA SER A 391 -22.28 3.17 14.70
C SER A 391 -22.66 3.52 16.13
N TYR A 392 -23.26 2.58 16.85
CA TYR A 392 -23.87 2.80 18.15
C TYR A 392 -23.14 2.06 19.27
N VAL A 393 -23.05 2.72 20.41
CA VAL A 393 -22.66 2.05 21.63
C VAL A 393 -23.78 1.11 22.06
N SER A 394 -23.46 -0.16 22.23
CA SER A 394 -24.41 -1.14 22.78
C SER A 394 -24.01 -1.57 24.18
N ASN A 395 -22.72 -1.49 24.51
CA ASN A 395 -22.20 -1.91 25.78
C ASN A 395 -21.29 -0.85 26.39
N ILE A 396 -21.59 -0.45 27.63
CA ILE A 396 -20.69 0.30 28.49
C ILE A 396 -20.42 -0.55 29.73
N TYR A 397 -19.17 -0.62 30.11
CA TYR A 397 -18.70 -1.37 31.27
C TYR A 397 -17.91 -0.44 32.18
N ALA A 398 -18.06 -0.62 33.50
CA ALA A 398 -17.04 -0.10 34.41
C ALA A 398 -15.72 -0.83 34.16
N ALA A 399 -14.60 -0.13 34.15
CA ALA A 399 -13.31 -0.73 33.83
C ALA A 399 -12.88 -1.82 34.83
N THR A 400 -13.39 -1.77 36.03
CA THR A 400 -13.09 -2.72 37.15
C THR A 400 -14.01 -3.93 37.17
N SER A 401 -15.10 -3.94 36.42
CA SER A 401 -16.01 -5.07 36.33
C SER A 401 -16.52 -5.27 34.92
N ASN A 402 -16.64 -6.50 34.44
CA ASN A 402 -17.30 -6.84 33.16
C ASN A 402 -18.83 -6.75 33.23
N THR A 403 -19.37 -6.09 34.23
CA THR A 403 -20.80 -5.91 34.40
C THR A 403 -21.26 -4.82 33.42
N SER A 404 -22.14 -5.19 32.49
CA SER A 404 -22.76 -4.23 31.59
C SER A 404 -23.59 -3.22 32.39
N ILE A 405 -23.41 -1.96 32.11
CA ILE A 405 -24.11 -0.85 32.77
C ILE A 405 -25.27 -0.34 31.90
N THR A 406 -25.59 -1.05 30.81
CA THR A 406 -26.71 -0.72 29.93
C THR A 406 -28.05 -1.00 30.60
N GLY A 407 -28.86 0.03 30.77
CA GLY A 407 -30.25 -0.06 31.20
C GLY A 407 -30.63 0.63 32.52
N SER A 408 -29.68 0.87 33.42
CA SER A 408 -29.98 1.51 34.72
C SER A 408 -29.10 2.73 35.05
N GLY A 409 -28.33 3.22 34.07
CA GLY A 409 -27.33 4.24 34.30
C GLY A 409 -26.06 3.68 34.99
N VAL A 410 -24.91 4.23 34.63
CA VAL A 410 -23.66 3.94 35.34
C VAL A 410 -23.76 4.55 36.73
N VAL A 411 -23.70 3.74 37.77
CA VAL A 411 -23.56 4.26 39.14
C VAL A 411 -22.08 4.33 39.45
N VAL A 412 -21.52 5.52 39.56
CA VAL A 412 -20.15 5.74 40.03
C VAL A 412 -20.20 5.79 41.57
N THR A 413 -19.78 4.72 42.19
CA THR A 413 -19.74 4.61 43.68
C THR A 413 -18.34 4.81 44.25
N ASP A 414 -17.29 4.86 43.44
CA ASP A 414 -15.93 5.10 43.92
C ASP A 414 -15.77 6.60 44.23
N GLY A 415 -15.84 6.88 45.51
CA GLY A 415 -16.05 8.17 46.10
C GLY A 415 -15.11 9.27 45.65
N PHE A 416 -15.66 10.48 45.52
CA PHE A 416 -14.89 11.68 45.49
C PHE A 416 -13.90 11.71 46.67
N ASN A 417 -12.65 12.01 46.40
CA ASN A 417 -11.73 12.38 47.44
C ASN A 417 -12.22 13.70 48.04
N PHE A 418 -12.85 13.63 49.20
CA PHE A 418 -13.60 14.72 49.77
C PHE A 418 -13.02 15.14 51.13
N SER A 419 -12.71 16.44 51.23
CA SER A 419 -12.45 17.10 52.49
C SER A 419 -13.23 18.41 52.50
N SER A 420 -14.07 18.63 53.52
CA SER A 420 -14.92 19.84 53.60
C SER A 420 -14.11 21.12 53.52
N GLY A 421 -14.52 22.01 52.59
CA GLY A 421 -13.84 23.30 52.34
C GLY A 421 -12.60 23.22 51.46
N ALA A 422 -12.20 22.01 51.00
CA ALA A 422 -11.10 21.81 50.07
C ALA A 422 -11.62 21.43 48.67
N ALA A 423 -10.70 21.22 47.72
CA ALA A 423 -11.04 20.66 46.43
C ALA A 423 -11.57 19.22 46.60
N CYS A 424 -12.57 18.84 45.83
CA CYS A 424 -13.03 17.48 45.76
C CYS A 424 -12.90 16.96 44.31
N GLY A 425 -12.64 15.68 44.13
CA GLY A 425 -12.50 15.11 42.80
C GLY A 425 -12.70 13.61 42.79
N ALA A 426 -13.14 13.10 41.66
CA ALA A 426 -13.21 11.69 41.36
C ALA A 426 -12.72 11.43 39.95
N SER A 427 -12.15 10.25 39.74
CA SER A 427 -11.80 9.76 38.43
C SER A 427 -12.23 8.32 38.32
N PHE A 428 -12.89 7.97 37.23
CA PHE A 428 -13.28 6.61 36.94
C PHE A 428 -13.09 6.30 35.45
N THR A 429 -12.89 5.05 35.13
CA THR A 429 -12.68 4.60 33.76
C THR A 429 -13.88 3.77 33.30
N ILE A 430 -14.36 4.07 32.13
CA ILE A 430 -15.38 3.31 31.43
C ILE A 430 -14.78 2.63 30.21
N ARG A 431 -15.37 1.53 29.81
CA ARG A 431 -15.10 0.85 28.55
C ARG A 431 -16.33 0.96 27.65
N ILE A 432 -16.14 1.44 26.43
CA ILE A 432 -17.19 1.62 25.45
C ILE A 432 -16.98 0.62 24.31
N ALA A 433 -18.03 -0.13 23.96
CA ALA A 433 -18.00 -1.10 22.87
C ALA A 433 -19.31 -1.05 22.06
N ASP A 434 -19.25 -1.56 20.85
CA ASP A 434 -20.40 -1.76 19.98
C ASP A 434 -21.20 -3.03 20.32
N LEU A 435 -22.19 -3.37 19.48
CA LEU A 435 -23.03 -4.56 19.64
C LEU A 435 -22.22 -5.87 19.65
N ASN A 436 -21.15 -5.92 18.88
CA ASN A 436 -20.28 -7.08 18.73
C ASN A 436 -19.12 -7.06 19.72
N ASN A 437 -19.15 -6.14 20.70
CA ASN A 437 -18.07 -5.91 21.65
C ASN A 437 -16.74 -5.50 20.98
N ASN A 438 -16.82 -4.85 19.84
CA ASN A 438 -15.70 -4.26 19.14
C ASN A 438 -15.56 -2.76 19.46
N PRO A 439 -14.41 -2.13 19.16
CA PRO A 439 -14.29 -0.68 19.20
C PRO A 439 -15.28 -0.03 18.25
N LEU A 440 -15.82 1.13 18.62
CA LEU A 440 -16.59 1.96 17.70
C LEU A 440 -15.71 2.40 16.52
N PRO A 441 -16.31 2.91 15.42
CA PRO A 441 -15.55 3.35 14.26
C PRO A 441 -14.47 4.38 14.61
N ALA A 442 -13.30 4.28 13.97
CA ALA A 442 -12.26 5.30 14.07
C ALA A 442 -12.80 6.68 13.71
N GLY A 443 -12.46 7.70 14.50
CA GLY A 443 -13.00 9.04 14.35
C GLY A 443 -14.31 9.29 15.09
N THR A 444 -14.91 8.29 15.75
CA THR A 444 -16.04 8.49 16.65
C THR A 444 -15.62 9.41 17.81
N THR A 445 -16.41 10.46 18.05
CA THR A 445 -16.18 11.36 19.19
C THR A 445 -16.90 10.86 20.42
N VAL A 446 -16.25 11.00 21.58
CA VAL A 446 -16.80 10.70 22.90
C VAL A 446 -16.76 11.98 23.73
N ALA A 447 -17.89 12.41 24.24
CA ALA A 447 -18.01 13.65 24.98
C ALA A 447 -18.96 13.49 26.18
N ILE A 448 -18.76 14.33 27.18
CA ILE A 448 -19.69 14.48 28.31
C ILE A 448 -20.62 15.65 27.98
N SER A 449 -21.90 15.47 28.28
CA SER A 449 -22.93 16.48 28.08
C SER A 449 -23.99 16.43 29.20
N ASN A 450 -24.81 17.44 29.30
CA ASN A 450 -25.91 17.55 30.28
C ASN A 450 -25.42 17.23 31.71
N ILE A 451 -24.36 17.95 32.15
CA ILE A 451 -23.75 17.74 33.43
C ILE A 451 -24.62 18.34 34.51
N ASN A 452 -25.26 17.50 35.30
CA ASN A 452 -26.08 17.84 36.45
C ASN A 452 -25.50 17.27 37.75
N VAL A 453 -24.19 17.05 37.79
CA VAL A 453 -23.50 16.65 39.01
C VAL A 453 -23.11 17.91 39.78
N THR A 454 -23.73 18.11 40.93
CA THR A 454 -23.61 19.36 41.70
C THR A 454 -23.16 19.10 43.14
N TYR A 455 -22.60 20.12 43.77
CA TYR A 455 -22.15 20.12 45.16
C TYR A 455 -22.35 21.50 45.78
N SER A 456 -22.46 21.56 47.11
CA SER A 456 -22.44 22.85 47.85
C SER A 456 -20.98 23.34 47.98
N GLN A 457 -20.75 24.62 47.75
CA GLN A 457 -19.42 25.22 47.76
C GLN A 457 -19.31 26.31 48.82
N VAL A 458 -18.18 26.45 49.47
CA VAL A 458 -17.90 27.54 50.41
C VAL A 458 -18.02 28.91 49.72
N GLY A 459 -18.90 29.74 50.24
CA GLY A 459 -19.11 31.10 49.75
C GLY A 459 -20.16 31.27 48.63
N THR A 460 -20.91 30.21 48.36
CA THR A 460 -22.07 30.24 47.42
C THR A 460 -23.33 29.80 48.15
N THR A 461 -24.49 30.30 47.72
CA THR A 461 -25.81 29.90 48.21
C THR A 461 -26.45 28.79 47.36
N ASP A 462 -26.07 28.73 46.07
CA ASP A 462 -26.60 27.77 45.11
C ASP A 462 -25.60 26.63 44.87
N PRO A 463 -26.08 25.42 44.57
CA PRO A 463 -25.24 24.31 44.18
C PRO A 463 -24.40 24.63 42.92
N VAL A 464 -23.16 24.19 42.90
CA VAL A 464 -22.19 24.38 41.80
C VAL A 464 -22.00 23.07 41.05
N THR A 465 -21.96 23.14 39.73
CA THR A 465 -21.68 21.98 38.87
C THR A 465 -20.17 21.67 38.89
N VAL A 466 -19.82 20.39 38.91
CA VAL A 466 -18.44 19.95 38.79
C VAL A 466 -17.86 20.27 37.41
N ASP A 467 -16.56 20.58 37.36
CA ASP A 467 -15.79 20.55 36.11
C ASP A 467 -15.54 19.09 35.72
N THR A 468 -15.70 18.76 34.44
CA THR A 468 -15.52 17.41 33.94
C THR A 468 -14.55 17.39 32.75
N ASP A 469 -13.75 16.33 32.68
CA ASP A 469 -12.88 16.03 31.53
C ASP A 469 -12.98 14.55 31.17
N ILE A 470 -12.75 14.22 29.91
CA ILE A 470 -12.74 12.83 29.41
C ILE A 470 -11.50 12.59 28.55
N SER A 471 -10.75 11.56 28.88
CA SER A 471 -9.65 11.10 28.06
C SER A 471 -10.13 10.34 26.83
N GLY A 472 -9.38 10.37 25.74
CA GLY A 472 -9.72 9.63 24.52
C GLY A 472 -11.02 10.14 23.86
N SER A 473 -11.18 11.46 23.74
CA SER A 473 -12.38 12.10 23.15
C SER A 473 -12.61 11.72 21.68
N ILE A 474 -11.65 11.06 21.04
CA ILE A 474 -11.75 10.50 19.69
C ILE A 474 -11.28 9.05 19.73
N ILE A 475 -12.07 8.14 19.17
CA ILE A 475 -11.69 6.75 18.99
C ILE A 475 -10.67 6.65 17.85
N LEU A 476 -9.52 6.11 18.17
CA LEU A 476 -8.42 5.94 17.22
C LEU A 476 -8.59 4.64 16.41
N ASP A 477 -7.77 4.50 15.38
CA ASP A 477 -7.65 3.27 14.61
C ASP A 477 -7.11 2.14 15.50
N THR A 478 -7.88 1.05 15.63
CA THR A 478 -7.53 -0.07 16.51
C THR A 478 -8.29 -1.35 16.14
N ILE A 479 -7.63 -2.48 16.34
CA ILE A 479 -8.24 -3.81 16.29
C ILE A 479 -8.45 -4.39 17.70
N ALA A 480 -8.17 -3.63 18.75
CA ALA A 480 -8.25 -4.13 20.12
C ALA A 480 -9.67 -4.63 20.42
N PRO A 481 -9.85 -5.91 20.78
CA PRO A 481 -11.16 -6.43 21.12
C PRO A 481 -11.63 -5.87 22.48
N GLY A 482 -12.94 -5.85 22.66
CA GLY A 482 -13.54 -5.41 23.90
C GLY A 482 -13.91 -3.92 23.94
N GLY A 483 -13.61 -3.15 22.90
CA GLY A 483 -13.89 -1.71 22.84
C GLY A 483 -12.74 -0.84 23.33
N THR A 484 -13.04 0.41 23.67
CA THR A 484 -12.05 1.44 24.05
C THR A 484 -12.27 1.93 25.48
N PHE A 485 -11.17 2.31 26.17
CA PHE A 485 -11.20 2.80 27.54
C PHE A 485 -11.13 4.32 27.59
N HIS A 486 -11.95 4.93 28.43
CA HIS A 486 -12.06 6.38 28.61
C HIS A 486 -12.09 6.69 30.09
N SER A 487 -11.14 7.52 30.56
CA SER A 487 -11.14 8.01 31.94
C SER A 487 -11.88 9.33 32.03
N ILE A 488 -12.85 9.40 32.91
CA ILE A 488 -13.64 10.58 33.23
C ILE A 488 -13.14 11.13 34.54
N THR A 489 -12.79 12.42 34.54
CA THR A 489 -12.37 13.15 35.76
C THR A 489 -13.39 14.21 36.07
N MET A 490 -13.78 14.29 37.34
CA MET A 490 -14.69 15.30 37.86
C MET A 490 -13.99 16.07 38.98
N LEU A 491 -14.06 17.39 38.96
CA LEU A 491 -13.40 18.27 39.91
C LEU A 491 -14.36 19.32 40.46
N GLY A 492 -14.36 19.49 41.77
CA GLY A 492 -15.05 20.58 42.46
C GLY A 492 -14.07 21.41 43.29
N LYS A 493 -14.42 22.65 43.60
CA LYS A 493 -13.58 23.61 44.34
C LYS A 493 -14.26 23.94 45.66
N LYS A 494 -13.51 23.89 46.80
CA LYS A 494 -13.99 24.25 48.13
C LYS A 494 -15.33 23.57 48.48
N CYS A 495 -15.40 22.26 48.27
CA CYS A 495 -16.64 21.45 48.42
C CYS A 495 -17.09 21.37 49.88
N LEU A 496 -18.37 21.56 50.13
CA LEU A 496 -19.03 21.34 51.44
C LEU A 496 -19.81 20.01 51.45
N THR A 497 -20.19 19.49 50.29
CA THR A 497 -20.84 18.21 50.13
C THR A 497 -20.14 17.39 49.05
N VAL A 498 -20.33 16.06 49.13
CA VAL A 498 -19.92 15.19 48.01
C VAL A 498 -20.73 15.52 46.78
N PRO A 499 -20.10 15.67 45.61
CA PRO A 499 -20.85 15.88 44.36
C PRO A 499 -21.74 14.67 44.02
N SER A 500 -22.96 14.93 43.62
CA SER A 500 -23.92 13.89 43.18
C SER A 500 -24.82 14.40 42.08
N GLY A 501 -25.37 13.49 41.27
CA GLY A 501 -26.30 13.85 40.20
C GLY A 501 -26.12 12.99 38.94
N THR A 502 -26.45 13.57 37.79
CA THR A 502 -26.40 12.83 36.51
C THR A 502 -25.61 13.58 35.45
N MET A 503 -25.04 12.86 34.53
CA MET A 503 -24.45 13.38 33.30
C MET A 503 -24.73 12.43 32.14
N ILE A 504 -24.46 12.85 30.91
CA ILE A 504 -24.63 12.03 29.70
C ILE A 504 -23.29 11.87 29.02
N ILE A 505 -22.90 10.62 28.78
CA ILE A 505 -21.84 10.30 27.83
C ILE A 505 -22.46 10.22 26.45
N LYS A 506 -22.01 11.06 25.54
CA LYS A 506 -22.49 11.13 24.15
C LYS A 506 -21.39 10.67 23.20
N THR A 507 -21.69 9.71 22.34
CA THR A 507 -20.82 9.34 21.22
C THR A 507 -21.44 9.82 19.91
N THR A 508 -20.59 10.20 18.94
CA THR A 508 -21.02 10.57 17.59
C THR A 508 -20.08 9.90 16.60
N SER A 509 -20.61 8.99 15.78
CA SER A 509 -19.86 8.28 14.77
C SER A 509 -19.49 9.17 13.57
N PRO A 510 -18.54 8.78 12.70
CA PRO A 510 -18.19 9.52 11.50
C PRO A 510 -19.38 9.77 10.56
N LYS A 511 -20.37 8.88 10.52
CA LYS A 511 -21.63 9.08 9.76
C LYS A 511 -22.68 9.90 10.52
N GLY A 512 -22.32 10.52 11.65
CA GLY A 512 -23.19 11.39 12.43
C GLY A 512 -24.22 10.66 13.28
N ARG A 513 -24.05 9.35 13.53
CA ARG A 513 -24.93 8.59 14.43
C ARG A 513 -24.55 8.84 15.87
N THR A 514 -25.53 9.09 16.71
CA THR A 514 -25.31 9.44 18.12
C THR A 514 -25.90 8.40 19.07
N THR A 515 -25.16 8.10 20.12
CA THR A 515 -25.69 7.40 21.30
C THR A 515 -25.51 8.30 22.52
N SER A 516 -26.53 8.37 23.36
CA SER A 516 -26.52 9.12 24.62
C SER A 516 -26.79 8.18 25.79
N ILE A 517 -25.88 8.12 26.75
CA ILE A 517 -25.93 7.18 27.86
C ILE A 517 -25.93 7.97 29.16
N PRO A 518 -27.01 7.87 29.98
CA PRO A 518 -27.04 8.51 31.27
C PRO A 518 -26.09 7.83 32.25
N VAL A 519 -25.37 8.61 33.03
CA VAL A 519 -24.48 8.16 34.10
C VAL A 519 -24.95 8.82 35.39
N GLN A 520 -25.23 8.02 36.42
CA GLN A 520 -25.55 8.46 37.77
C GLN A 520 -24.26 8.52 38.59
N VAL A 521 -24.05 9.62 39.27
CA VAL A 521 -22.94 9.86 40.21
C VAL A 521 -23.55 10.01 41.62
N ASN A 522 -23.10 9.15 42.55
CA ASN A 522 -23.58 9.12 43.94
C ASN A 522 -22.40 9.23 44.90
#